data_65f228f739bcf6779c3c973cca2dfead
#
_entry.id   65f228f739bcf6779c3c973cca2dfead
#
_cell.length_a   1.000
_cell.length_b   1.000
_cell.length_c   1.000
_cell.angle_alpha   90.00
_cell.angle_beta   90.00
_cell.angle_gamma   90.00
#
_symmetry.space_group_name_H-M   'P 1'
#
loop_
_entity.id
_entity.type
_entity.pdbx_description
1 polymer ?
#
loop_
_entity_poly.entity_id
_entity_poly.type
_entity_poly.pdbx_seq_one_letter_code
_entity_poly.pdbx_strand_id
1 'polypeptide(L)'
;MVTSFCLGFESAVRLENIHFPRTRLICLENTHNRCGGAVLTPQYMLGIAETARRRGLKIHLDGARIFNASVALKLDAKELAEHCDSVCFCLSKGLSAPVGSLVCGSGEFITEARKWRKMLGGGMRQAGVIAAAGIVALETMISRLAEDHATAHQLAAGLNLMADIKVSLERVETNIVYFELADKVPVTEFIGKLASNCVKLSHFGGRRFRAVTHRMLTAADIDEALTRIEGSK
;
A
#
# COMPACT_ATOMS: atom_id res chain seq x y z
N MET A 1 -3.73 3.94 22.36
CA MET A 1 -3.11 3.14 21.29
C MET A 1 -1.97 3.88 20.56
N VAL A 2 -2.02 5.20 20.36
CA VAL A 2 -0.94 6.01 19.73
C VAL A 2 0.38 5.95 20.54
N THR A 3 0.32 5.95 21.85
CA THR A 3 1.48 5.94 22.76
C THR A 3 2.36 4.68 22.65
N SER A 4 1.77 3.52 22.42
CA SER A 4 2.53 2.25 22.34
C SER A 4 3.38 2.14 21.05
N PHE A 5 2.93 2.72 19.94
CA PHE A 5 3.68 2.73 18.68
C PHE A 5 4.83 3.73 18.69
N CYS A 6 4.65 4.91 19.29
CA CYS A 6 5.72 5.90 19.44
C CYS A 6 6.90 5.34 20.26
N LEU A 7 6.64 4.51 21.28
CA LEU A 7 7.67 3.83 22.06
C LEU A 7 8.50 2.86 21.21
N GLY A 8 7.90 2.18 20.24
CA GLY A 8 8.62 1.31 19.30
C GLY A 8 9.58 2.08 18.39
N PHE A 9 9.20 3.26 17.91
CA PHE A 9 10.08 4.12 17.12
C PHE A 9 11.22 4.71 17.95
N GLU A 10 10.93 5.16 19.17
CA GLU A 10 11.97 5.71 20.05
C GLU A 10 13.03 4.67 20.41
N SER A 11 12.64 3.43 20.65
CA SER A 11 13.58 2.34 20.93
C SER A 11 14.41 1.91 19.73
N ALA A 12 13.93 2.16 18.50
CA ALA A 12 14.65 1.87 17.27
C ALA A 12 15.69 2.95 16.90
N VAL A 13 15.60 4.15 17.47
CA VAL A 13 16.57 5.21 17.25
C VAL A 13 17.86 4.85 17.96
N ARG A 14 18.94 4.66 17.18
CA ARG A 14 20.23 4.28 17.72
C ARG A 14 20.84 5.44 18.52
N LEU A 15 21.41 5.10 19.66
CA LEU A 15 22.28 6.01 20.42
C LEU A 15 23.57 6.26 19.62
N GLU A 16 24.20 7.41 19.87
CA GLU A 16 25.46 7.75 19.21
C GLU A 16 26.54 6.74 19.62
N ASN A 17 27.09 6.06 18.64
CA ASN A 17 28.11 5.02 18.83
C ASN A 17 28.98 4.95 17.57
N ILE A 18 30.30 4.89 17.73
CA ILE A 18 31.25 4.82 16.62
C ILE A 18 31.13 3.58 15.75
N HIS A 19 30.53 2.51 16.27
CA HIS A 19 30.35 1.22 15.56
C HIS A 19 29.06 1.16 14.74
N PHE A 20 28.17 2.14 14.86
CA PHE A 20 26.86 2.12 14.18
C PHE A 20 26.59 3.43 13.41
N PRO A 21 25.98 3.33 12.23
CA PRO A 21 25.53 4.52 11.53
C PRO A 21 24.45 5.23 12.36
N ARG A 22 24.51 6.56 12.37
CA ARG A 22 23.50 7.40 13.00
C ARG A 22 22.16 7.25 12.32
N THR A 23 21.08 7.07 13.08
CA THR A 23 19.72 7.16 12.56
C THR A 23 19.43 8.59 12.09
N ARG A 24 18.93 8.76 10.86
CA ARG A 24 18.65 10.07 10.26
C ARG A 24 17.25 10.20 9.68
N LEU A 25 16.60 9.05 9.40
CA LEU A 25 15.38 9.00 8.63
C LEU A 25 14.43 7.97 9.23
N ILE A 26 13.15 8.35 9.32
CA ILE A 26 12.02 7.45 9.53
C ILE A 26 11.36 7.25 8.18
N CYS A 27 11.20 5.98 7.77
CA CYS A 27 10.44 5.62 6.57
C CYS A 27 9.12 4.99 6.99
N LEU A 28 8.02 5.51 6.48
CA LEU A 28 6.67 4.99 6.69
C LEU A 28 6.06 4.58 5.36
N GLU A 29 5.12 3.66 5.37
CA GLU A 29 4.37 3.24 4.17
C GLU A 29 2.87 3.44 4.39
N ASN A 30 2.19 4.17 3.49
CA ASN A 30 0.74 4.41 3.52
C ASN A 30 0.12 4.27 2.10
N THR A 31 -0.76 3.30 1.86
CA THR A 31 -1.21 2.22 2.77
C THR A 31 -0.17 1.13 2.87
N HIS A 32 -0.05 0.49 4.04
CA HIS A 32 1.02 -0.48 4.26
C HIS A 32 0.68 -1.84 3.62
N ASN A 33 1.45 -2.21 2.58
CA ASN A 33 1.18 -3.39 1.76
C ASN A 33 1.15 -4.71 2.57
N ARG A 34 2.16 -4.96 3.38
CA ARG A 34 2.26 -6.22 4.14
C ARG A 34 1.31 -6.30 5.35
N CYS A 35 0.72 -5.16 5.74
CA CYS A 35 -0.29 -5.08 6.79
C CYS A 35 -1.73 -5.07 6.23
N GLY A 36 -1.95 -5.56 5.01
CA GLY A 36 -3.30 -5.65 4.44
C GLY A 36 -3.83 -4.35 3.85
N GLY A 37 -2.96 -3.42 3.49
CA GLY A 37 -3.39 -2.10 3.03
C GLY A 37 -3.85 -1.18 4.17
N ALA A 38 -3.37 -1.45 5.39
CA ALA A 38 -3.68 -0.65 6.58
C ALA A 38 -3.33 0.82 6.37
N VAL A 39 -4.19 1.68 6.90
CA VAL A 39 -4.13 3.13 6.72
C VAL A 39 -3.49 3.80 7.93
N LEU A 40 -2.51 4.66 7.70
CA LEU A 40 -1.94 5.56 8.71
C LEU A 40 -2.76 6.85 8.73
N THR A 41 -3.35 7.15 9.88
CA THR A 41 -4.19 8.35 10.06
C THR A 41 -3.34 9.62 10.27
N PRO A 42 -3.88 10.84 10.03
CA PRO A 42 -3.18 12.09 10.34
C PRO A 42 -2.69 12.17 11.79
N GLN A 43 -3.50 11.68 12.73
CA GLN A 43 -3.15 11.62 14.15
C GLN A 43 -1.90 10.75 14.40
N TYR A 44 -1.82 9.62 13.71
CA TYR A 44 -0.64 8.75 13.78
C TYR A 44 0.59 9.45 13.20
N MET A 45 0.44 10.09 12.03
CA MET A 45 1.52 10.84 11.37
C MET A 45 2.03 11.98 12.24
N LEU A 46 1.14 12.71 12.92
CA LEU A 46 1.51 13.77 13.86
C LEU A 46 2.36 13.24 15.03
N GLY A 47 1.98 12.13 15.64
CA GLY A 47 2.76 11.52 16.73
C GLY A 47 4.17 11.10 16.30
N ILE A 48 4.30 10.58 15.07
CA ILE A 48 5.64 10.28 14.49
C ILE A 48 6.43 11.57 14.23
N ALA A 49 5.78 12.61 13.72
CA ALA A 49 6.44 13.90 13.45
C ALA A 49 6.97 14.57 14.72
N GLU A 50 6.23 14.49 15.81
CA GLU A 50 6.71 14.98 17.12
C GLU A 50 7.94 14.21 17.59
N THR A 51 7.94 12.88 17.45
CA THR A 51 9.09 12.04 17.79
C THR A 51 10.29 12.35 16.89
N ALA A 52 10.08 12.49 15.58
CA ALA A 52 11.11 12.84 14.62
C ALA A 52 11.75 14.20 14.97
N ARG A 53 10.92 15.20 15.27
CA ARG A 53 11.39 16.54 15.66
C ARG A 53 12.26 16.51 16.93
N ARG A 54 11.82 15.80 17.97
CA ARG A 54 12.61 15.66 19.22
C ARG A 54 13.98 15.01 19.00
N ARG A 55 14.07 14.12 18.01
CA ARG A 55 15.29 13.35 17.69
C ARG A 55 16.10 13.91 16.51
N GLY A 56 15.67 15.01 15.91
CA GLY A 56 16.33 15.60 14.74
C GLY A 56 16.34 14.68 13.52
N LEU A 57 15.27 13.89 13.34
CA LEU A 57 15.10 12.94 12.23
C LEU A 57 14.23 13.54 11.13
N LYS A 58 14.44 13.07 9.91
CA LYS A 58 13.58 13.33 8.76
C LYS A 58 12.54 12.24 8.59
N ILE A 59 11.45 12.54 7.89
CA ILE A 59 10.38 11.59 7.58
C ILE A 59 10.23 11.47 6.07
N HIS A 60 10.34 10.24 5.58
CA HIS A 60 9.96 9.88 4.22
C HIS A 60 8.70 8.99 4.25
N LEU A 61 7.70 9.34 3.44
CA LEU A 61 6.49 8.55 3.27
C LEU A 61 6.53 7.82 1.93
N ASP A 62 6.63 6.49 1.97
CA ASP A 62 6.26 5.67 0.82
C ASP A 62 4.73 5.68 0.73
N GLY A 63 4.23 6.61 -0.04
CA GLY A 63 2.82 6.79 -0.36
C GLY A 63 2.41 6.06 -1.63
N ALA A 64 3.00 4.91 -1.94
CA ALA A 64 2.72 4.16 -3.17
C ALA A 64 1.22 3.95 -3.41
N ARG A 65 0.40 3.97 -2.35
CA ARG A 65 -1.05 3.91 -2.35
C ARG A 65 -1.69 5.01 -1.49
N ILE A 66 -1.09 6.17 -1.37
CA ILE A 66 -1.58 7.27 -0.52
C ILE A 66 -3.00 7.68 -0.90
N PHE A 67 -3.37 7.62 -2.18
CA PHE A 67 -4.73 7.94 -2.62
C PHE A 67 -5.77 6.89 -2.18
N ASN A 68 -5.38 5.64 -1.97
CA ASN A 68 -6.25 4.67 -1.32
C ASN A 68 -6.50 5.06 0.15
N ALA A 69 -5.48 5.52 0.87
CA ALA A 69 -5.64 6.03 2.23
C ALA A 69 -6.51 7.29 2.27
N SER A 70 -6.28 8.22 1.34
CA SER A 70 -7.07 9.45 1.17
C SER A 70 -8.56 9.15 0.98
N VAL A 71 -8.89 8.24 0.07
CA VAL A 71 -10.28 7.84 -0.20
C VAL A 71 -10.90 7.09 0.99
N ALA A 72 -10.17 6.19 1.63
CA ALA A 72 -10.65 5.45 2.80
C ALA A 72 -10.96 6.36 3.98
N LEU A 73 -10.13 7.37 4.22
CA LEU A 73 -10.30 8.35 5.30
C LEU A 73 -11.18 9.54 4.92
N LYS A 74 -11.51 9.71 3.63
CA LYS A 74 -12.22 10.88 3.09
C LYS A 74 -11.49 12.20 3.37
N LEU A 75 -10.16 12.20 3.21
CA LEU A 75 -9.26 13.33 3.44
C LEU A 75 -8.43 13.62 2.19
N ASP A 76 -7.91 14.85 2.06
CA ASP A 76 -6.92 15.15 1.02
C ASP A 76 -5.60 14.40 1.31
N ALA A 77 -4.98 13.87 0.28
CA ALA A 77 -3.67 13.22 0.39
C ALA A 77 -2.59 14.15 0.99
N LYS A 78 -2.75 15.47 0.84
CA LYS A 78 -1.87 16.48 1.46
C LYS A 78 -1.89 16.40 2.99
N GLU A 79 -3.05 16.15 3.59
CA GLU A 79 -3.18 16.02 5.05
C GLU A 79 -2.38 14.82 5.58
N LEU A 80 -2.30 13.74 4.78
CA LEU A 80 -1.51 12.56 5.12
C LEU A 80 0.00 12.78 4.97
N ALA A 81 0.41 13.70 4.11
CA ALA A 81 1.79 14.02 3.81
C ALA A 81 2.31 15.27 4.54
N GLU A 82 1.45 16.02 5.25
CA GLU A 82 1.76 17.34 5.83
C GLU A 82 3.02 17.34 6.69
N HIS A 83 3.24 16.27 7.43
CA HIS A 83 4.34 16.16 8.37
C HIS A 83 5.56 15.43 7.81
N CYS A 84 5.60 15.16 6.49
CA CYS A 84 6.70 14.45 5.84
C CYS A 84 7.67 15.43 5.16
N ASP A 85 8.98 15.16 5.26
CA ASP A 85 10.00 15.89 4.51
C ASP A 85 9.99 15.52 3.02
N SER A 86 9.60 14.29 2.73
CA SER A 86 9.42 13.82 1.36
C SER A 86 8.37 12.71 1.28
N VAL A 87 7.70 12.60 0.15
CA VAL A 87 6.74 11.55 -0.15
C VAL A 87 6.93 11.05 -1.57
N CYS A 88 6.80 9.74 -1.79
CA CYS A 88 6.65 9.21 -3.12
C CYS A 88 5.28 8.54 -3.29
N PHE A 89 4.76 8.50 -4.52
CA PHE A 89 3.54 7.78 -4.82
C PHE A 89 3.55 7.19 -6.23
N CYS A 90 2.81 6.09 -6.41
CA CYS A 90 2.74 5.38 -7.68
C CYS A 90 1.52 5.83 -8.49
N LEU A 91 1.74 6.05 -9.78
CA LEU A 91 0.67 6.25 -10.76
C LEU A 91 0.19 4.91 -11.35
N SER A 92 1.06 3.89 -11.35
CA SER A 92 0.87 2.59 -12.02
C SER A 92 0.22 1.50 -11.15
N LYS A 93 -0.41 1.86 -10.04
CA LYS A 93 -1.19 0.95 -9.18
C LYS A 93 -2.68 1.24 -9.33
N GLY A 94 -3.41 1.53 -8.27
CA GLY A 94 -4.83 1.84 -8.32
C GLY A 94 -5.22 2.98 -9.25
N LEU A 95 -4.33 3.95 -9.47
CA LEU A 95 -4.53 5.04 -10.42
C LEU A 95 -4.42 4.60 -11.89
N SER A 96 -3.94 3.39 -12.16
CA SER A 96 -3.99 2.73 -13.48
C SER A 96 -3.25 3.42 -14.63
N ALA A 97 -2.31 4.32 -14.37
CA ALA A 97 -1.39 4.76 -15.41
C ALA A 97 -0.47 3.59 -15.81
N PRO A 98 -0.02 3.50 -17.08
CA PRO A 98 0.78 2.38 -17.56
C PRO A 98 2.14 2.27 -16.86
N VAL A 99 2.67 3.39 -16.37
CA VAL A 99 3.98 3.49 -15.71
C VAL A 99 4.06 4.77 -14.89
N GLY A 100 4.92 4.77 -13.88
CA GLY A 100 5.37 5.98 -13.22
C GLY A 100 5.17 6.00 -11.72
N SER A 101 6.09 6.73 -11.10
CA SER A 101 6.02 7.18 -9.72
C SER A 101 6.50 8.62 -9.65
N LEU A 102 5.96 9.36 -8.73
CA LEU A 102 6.42 10.71 -8.44
C LEU A 102 7.04 10.76 -7.05
N VAL A 103 8.01 11.66 -6.90
CA VAL A 103 8.55 12.04 -5.60
C VAL A 103 8.32 13.52 -5.40
N CYS A 104 7.86 13.90 -4.21
CA CYS A 104 7.58 15.26 -3.79
C CYS A 104 8.38 15.59 -2.53
N GLY A 105 8.71 16.87 -2.37
CA GLY A 105 9.46 17.39 -1.23
C GLY A 105 9.80 18.85 -1.45
N SER A 106 10.72 19.40 -0.64
CA SER A 106 11.18 20.78 -0.83
C SER A 106 11.86 20.98 -2.20
N GLY A 107 11.94 22.24 -2.67
CA GLY A 107 12.62 22.56 -3.93
C GLY A 107 14.07 22.12 -3.96
N GLU A 108 14.78 22.25 -2.84
CA GLU A 108 16.17 21.78 -2.66
C GLU A 108 16.25 20.26 -2.80
N PHE A 109 15.40 19.52 -2.07
CA PHE A 109 15.32 18.06 -2.17
C PHE A 109 15.04 17.59 -3.60
N ILE A 110 14.11 18.23 -4.31
CA ILE A 110 13.76 17.86 -5.69
C ILE A 110 14.89 18.17 -6.67
N THR A 111 15.64 19.24 -6.45
CA THR A 111 16.82 19.56 -7.27
C THR A 111 17.86 18.46 -7.18
N GLU A 112 18.20 18.01 -5.98
CA GLU A 112 19.12 16.89 -5.77
C GLU A 112 18.54 15.56 -6.27
N ALA A 113 17.25 15.28 -6.04
CA ALA A 113 16.59 14.07 -6.53
C ALA A 113 16.64 13.95 -8.07
N ARG A 114 16.48 15.07 -8.81
CA ARG A 114 16.60 15.08 -10.27
C ARG A 114 18.02 14.74 -10.74
N LYS A 115 19.03 15.21 -10.04
CA LYS A 115 20.45 14.89 -10.30
C LYS A 115 20.70 13.40 -10.09
N TRP A 116 20.29 12.86 -8.94
CA TRP A 116 20.43 11.43 -8.66
C TRP A 116 19.65 10.57 -9.65
N ARG A 117 18.43 10.96 -10.01
CA ARG A 117 17.67 10.28 -11.06
C ARG A 117 18.45 10.18 -12.37
N LYS A 118 19.10 11.27 -12.79
CA LYS A 118 19.93 11.28 -14.00
C LYS A 118 21.13 10.37 -13.88
N MET A 119 21.84 10.43 -12.77
CA MET A 119 23.04 9.62 -12.51
C MET A 119 22.75 8.12 -12.48
N LEU A 120 21.57 7.73 -11.95
CA LEU A 120 21.12 6.34 -11.86
C LEU A 120 20.43 5.83 -13.14
N GLY A 121 20.47 6.59 -14.23
CA GLY A 121 19.90 6.17 -15.52
C GLY A 121 18.41 6.46 -15.71
N GLY A 122 17.74 7.07 -14.73
CA GLY A 122 16.29 7.38 -14.80
C GLY A 122 15.94 8.68 -15.53
N GLY A 123 16.89 9.31 -16.22
CA GLY A 123 16.66 10.57 -16.96
C GLY A 123 16.09 10.34 -18.36
N MET A 124 14.79 10.12 -18.46
CA MET A 124 14.10 9.94 -19.73
C MET A 124 13.86 11.29 -20.43
N ARG A 125 14.15 11.38 -21.74
CA ARG A 125 13.72 12.48 -22.61
C ARG A 125 12.30 12.21 -23.11
N GLN A 126 11.59 13.27 -23.56
CA GLN A 126 10.22 13.18 -24.07
C GLN A 126 9.26 12.40 -23.15
N ALA A 127 9.45 12.52 -21.83
CA ALA A 127 8.63 11.85 -20.82
C ALA A 127 7.15 12.33 -20.82
N GLY A 128 6.82 13.36 -21.58
CA GLY A 128 5.45 13.86 -21.74
C GLY A 128 4.44 12.81 -22.19
N VAL A 129 4.87 11.84 -23.00
CA VAL A 129 4.01 10.74 -23.46
C VAL A 129 3.48 9.91 -22.27
N ILE A 130 4.34 9.56 -21.32
CA ILE A 130 3.94 8.82 -20.13
C ILE A 130 3.34 9.73 -19.05
N ALA A 131 3.79 10.98 -18.97
CA ALA A 131 3.27 11.96 -18.02
C ALA A 131 1.80 12.34 -18.32
N ALA A 132 1.39 12.38 -19.58
CA ALA A 132 0.00 12.63 -19.98
C ALA A 132 -0.95 11.58 -19.37
N ALA A 133 -0.58 10.29 -19.42
CA ALA A 133 -1.35 9.25 -18.74
C ALA A 133 -1.40 9.43 -17.22
N GLY A 134 -0.31 9.94 -16.63
CA GLY A 134 -0.24 10.28 -15.20
C GLY A 134 -1.16 11.43 -14.82
N ILE A 135 -1.30 12.45 -15.68
CA ILE A 135 -2.23 13.58 -15.47
C ILE A 135 -3.67 13.04 -15.47
N VAL A 136 -4.07 12.29 -16.50
CA VAL A 136 -5.40 11.68 -16.57
C VAL A 136 -5.66 10.81 -15.32
N ALA A 137 -4.68 10.03 -14.89
CA ALA A 137 -4.81 9.19 -13.69
C ALA A 137 -5.09 10.01 -12.43
N LEU A 138 -4.40 11.13 -12.24
CA LEU A 138 -4.60 12.01 -11.08
C LEU A 138 -5.94 12.77 -11.14
N GLU A 139 -6.39 13.14 -12.32
CA GLU A 139 -7.65 13.89 -12.50
C GLU A 139 -8.90 13.01 -12.43
N THR A 140 -8.82 11.74 -12.84
CA THR A 140 -10.02 10.92 -13.06
C THR A 140 -10.08 9.64 -12.23
N MET A 141 -8.94 9.12 -11.72
CA MET A 141 -8.90 7.80 -11.13
C MET A 141 -8.94 7.78 -9.60
N ILE A 142 -8.73 8.90 -8.93
CA ILE A 142 -8.66 8.92 -7.46
C ILE A 142 -10.02 8.56 -6.85
N SER A 143 -11.10 9.22 -7.26
CA SER A 143 -12.44 9.00 -6.69
C SER A 143 -12.95 7.57 -6.90
N ARG A 144 -12.61 6.96 -8.04
CA ARG A 144 -13.02 5.60 -8.34
C ARG A 144 -12.33 4.50 -7.49
N LEU A 145 -11.27 4.83 -6.73
CA LEU A 145 -10.65 3.87 -5.81
C LEU A 145 -11.65 3.35 -4.75
N ALA A 146 -12.72 4.08 -4.49
CA ALA A 146 -13.82 3.61 -3.64
C ALA A 146 -14.47 2.33 -4.17
N GLU A 147 -14.53 2.14 -5.50
CA GLU A 147 -15.04 0.93 -6.13
C GLU A 147 -14.12 -0.27 -5.86
N ASP A 148 -12.79 -0.05 -5.93
CA ASP A 148 -11.80 -1.07 -5.60
C ASP A 148 -11.90 -1.49 -4.13
N HIS A 149 -12.19 -0.54 -3.22
CA HIS A 149 -12.42 -0.84 -1.80
C HIS A 149 -13.71 -1.64 -1.61
N ALA A 150 -14.79 -1.28 -2.30
CA ALA A 150 -16.07 -1.99 -2.23
C ALA A 150 -15.92 -3.46 -2.69
N THR A 151 -15.25 -3.69 -3.82
CA THR A 151 -14.98 -5.05 -4.32
C THR A 151 -14.03 -5.84 -3.40
N ALA A 152 -13.10 -5.19 -2.72
CA ALA A 152 -12.27 -5.83 -1.71
C ALA A 152 -13.09 -6.27 -0.48
N HIS A 153 -13.99 -5.42 0.00
CA HIS A 153 -14.90 -5.77 1.09
C HIS A 153 -15.84 -6.92 0.72
N GLN A 154 -16.41 -6.91 -0.51
CA GLN A 154 -17.22 -8.00 -1.01
C GLN A 154 -16.44 -9.32 -1.05
N LEU A 155 -15.24 -9.31 -1.60
CA LEU A 155 -14.35 -10.48 -1.62
C LEU A 155 -14.06 -11.00 -0.21
N ALA A 156 -13.68 -10.11 0.70
CA ALA A 156 -13.37 -10.48 2.08
C ALA A 156 -14.59 -11.08 2.81
N ALA A 157 -15.76 -10.49 2.63
CA ALA A 157 -17.01 -11.00 3.21
C ALA A 157 -17.33 -12.41 2.68
N GLY A 158 -17.22 -12.63 1.37
CA GLY A 158 -17.45 -13.95 0.77
C GLY A 158 -16.43 -14.99 1.22
N LEU A 159 -15.14 -14.64 1.27
CA LEU A 159 -14.09 -15.52 1.81
C LEU A 159 -14.32 -15.89 3.28
N ASN A 160 -14.82 -14.96 4.08
CA ASN A 160 -15.09 -15.17 5.50
C ASN A 160 -16.26 -16.16 5.76
N LEU A 161 -17.12 -16.39 4.78
CA LEU A 161 -18.17 -17.42 4.86
C LEU A 161 -17.64 -18.83 4.59
N MET A 162 -16.42 -18.95 4.06
CA MET A 162 -15.81 -20.23 3.71
C MET A 162 -15.12 -20.83 4.95
N ALA A 163 -15.55 -22.01 5.40
CA ALA A 163 -15.10 -22.66 6.65
C ALA A 163 -13.57 -22.86 6.75
N ASP A 164 -12.90 -22.96 5.59
CA ASP A 164 -11.47 -23.27 5.51
C ASP A 164 -10.58 -22.04 5.24
N ILE A 165 -11.17 -20.85 5.27
CA ILE A 165 -10.49 -19.58 5.05
C ILE A 165 -10.72 -18.66 6.24
N LYS A 166 -9.66 -18.02 6.71
CA LYS A 166 -9.70 -17.03 7.79
C LYS A 166 -9.38 -15.65 7.24
N VAL A 167 -10.29 -14.71 7.41
CA VAL A 167 -10.14 -13.29 7.03
C VAL A 167 -10.43 -12.43 8.25
N SER A 168 -9.61 -11.40 8.48
CA SER A 168 -9.90 -10.37 9.47
C SER A 168 -10.59 -9.21 8.77
N LEU A 169 -11.93 -9.19 8.77
CA LEU A 169 -12.73 -8.20 8.04
C LEU A 169 -12.40 -6.76 8.47
N GLU A 170 -12.15 -6.56 9.76
CA GLU A 170 -11.81 -5.26 10.34
C GLU A 170 -10.46 -4.71 9.87
N ARG A 171 -9.64 -5.53 9.20
CA ARG A 171 -8.35 -5.14 8.62
C ARG A 171 -8.41 -4.86 7.13
N VAL A 172 -9.56 -5.04 6.51
CA VAL A 172 -9.75 -4.71 5.09
C VAL A 172 -10.17 -3.25 4.98
N GLU A 173 -9.20 -2.36 5.02
CA GLU A 173 -9.44 -0.91 5.03
C GLU A 173 -9.45 -0.31 3.61
N THR A 174 -8.82 -1.00 2.65
CA THR A 174 -8.67 -0.53 1.27
C THR A 174 -8.85 -1.68 0.27
N ASN A 175 -8.05 -1.73 -0.78
CA ASN A 175 -8.17 -2.68 -1.88
C ASN A 175 -7.32 -3.94 -1.72
N ILE A 176 -6.78 -4.22 -0.54
CA ILE A 176 -5.95 -5.40 -0.28
C ILE A 176 -6.63 -6.31 0.73
N VAL A 177 -6.82 -7.57 0.35
CA VAL A 177 -7.40 -8.61 1.20
C VAL A 177 -6.34 -9.67 1.46
N TYR A 178 -6.01 -9.88 2.73
CA TYR A 178 -5.24 -11.04 3.18
C TYR A 178 -6.16 -12.06 3.79
N PHE A 179 -5.87 -13.32 3.50
CA PHE A 179 -6.54 -14.45 4.14
C PHE A 179 -5.56 -15.60 4.38
N GLU A 180 -5.93 -16.50 5.27
CA GLU A 180 -5.17 -17.68 5.60
C GLU A 180 -6.02 -18.94 5.44
N LEU A 181 -5.41 -20.01 4.92
CA LEU A 181 -6.04 -21.32 4.84
C LEU A 181 -6.01 -22.02 6.21
N ALA A 182 -7.06 -22.74 6.54
CA ALA A 182 -7.10 -23.65 7.67
C ALA A 182 -6.03 -24.75 7.54
N ASP A 183 -5.55 -25.29 8.67
CA ASP A 183 -4.43 -26.24 8.70
C ASP A 183 -4.67 -27.51 7.90
N LYS A 184 -5.93 -27.95 7.79
CA LYS A 184 -6.31 -29.16 7.07
C LYS A 184 -6.25 -29.01 5.54
N VAL A 185 -6.16 -27.78 4.97
CA VAL A 185 -6.13 -27.57 3.51
C VAL A 185 -4.68 -27.62 3.01
N PRO A 186 -4.30 -28.53 2.10
CA PRO A 186 -2.96 -28.57 1.52
C PRO A 186 -2.71 -27.36 0.62
N VAL A 187 -1.74 -26.52 1.00
CA VAL A 187 -1.45 -25.23 0.29
C VAL A 187 -1.10 -25.48 -1.18
N THR A 188 -0.27 -26.47 -1.47
CA THR A 188 0.15 -26.79 -2.85
C THR A 188 -1.03 -27.23 -3.73
N GLU A 189 -1.94 -28.03 -3.16
CA GLU A 189 -3.14 -28.47 -3.87
C GLU A 189 -4.09 -27.29 -4.12
N PHE A 190 -4.30 -26.44 -3.13
CA PHE A 190 -5.10 -25.23 -3.27
C PHE A 190 -4.57 -24.32 -4.38
N ILE A 191 -3.24 -24.08 -4.44
CA ILE A 191 -2.62 -23.28 -5.49
C ILE A 191 -2.86 -23.91 -6.88
N GLY A 192 -2.70 -25.22 -7.00
CA GLY A 192 -2.95 -25.95 -8.23
C GLY A 192 -4.41 -25.83 -8.70
N LYS A 193 -5.35 -25.99 -7.79
CA LYS A 193 -6.79 -25.86 -8.07
C LYS A 193 -7.17 -24.41 -8.43
N LEU A 194 -6.63 -23.40 -7.73
CA LEU A 194 -6.82 -21.99 -8.12
C LEU A 194 -6.38 -21.77 -9.57
N ALA A 195 -5.20 -22.26 -9.94
CA ALA A 195 -4.69 -22.12 -11.30
C ALA A 195 -5.60 -22.82 -12.34
N SER A 196 -6.07 -24.03 -12.05
CA SER A 196 -7.01 -24.78 -12.90
C SER A 196 -8.37 -24.06 -13.03
N ASN A 197 -8.81 -23.37 -11.98
CA ASN A 197 -10.03 -22.58 -11.96
C ASN A 197 -9.83 -21.14 -12.46
N CYS A 198 -8.67 -20.85 -13.08
CA CYS A 198 -8.33 -19.52 -13.61
C CYS A 198 -8.37 -18.38 -12.57
N VAL A 199 -8.11 -18.67 -11.30
CA VAL A 199 -8.00 -17.66 -10.24
C VAL A 199 -6.52 -17.39 -9.94
N LYS A 200 -6.10 -16.13 -10.04
CA LYS A 200 -4.72 -15.72 -9.76
C LYS A 200 -4.66 -14.92 -8.47
N LEU A 201 -4.02 -15.49 -7.47
CA LEU A 201 -3.75 -14.86 -6.17
C LEU A 201 -2.26 -14.88 -5.86
N SER A 202 -1.81 -13.94 -5.04
CA SER A 202 -0.42 -13.94 -4.56
C SER A 202 -0.29 -14.83 -3.33
N HIS A 203 0.58 -15.85 -3.38
CA HIS A 203 0.98 -16.61 -2.20
C HIS A 203 2.07 -15.87 -1.44
N PHE A 204 1.86 -15.59 -0.15
CA PHE A 204 2.75 -14.79 0.70
C PHE A 204 3.57 -15.62 1.70
N GLY A 205 3.72 -16.91 1.43
CA GLY A 205 4.41 -17.86 2.29
C GLY A 205 3.49 -18.49 3.34
N GLY A 206 3.89 -19.65 3.85
CA GLY A 206 3.05 -20.43 4.77
C GLY A 206 1.67 -20.70 4.18
N ARG A 207 0.64 -20.31 4.90
CA ARG A 207 -0.77 -20.50 4.53
C ARG A 207 -1.44 -19.19 4.06
N ARG A 208 -0.66 -18.10 3.94
CA ARG A 208 -1.16 -16.75 3.73
C ARG A 208 -1.22 -16.38 2.26
N PHE A 209 -2.36 -15.85 1.84
CA PHE A 209 -2.63 -15.36 0.49
C PHE A 209 -3.02 -13.89 0.51
N ARG A 210 -2.79 -13.23 -0.62
CA ARG A 210 -3.19 -11.84 -0.85
C ARG A 210 -3.94 -11.71 -2.16
N ALA A 211 -5.10 -11.09 -2.11
CA ALA A 211 -5.82 -10.55 -3.25
C ALA A 211 -5.72 -9.03 -3.28
N VAL A 212 -5.73 -8.46 -4.46
CA VAL A 212 -5.74 -6.99 -4.66
C VAL A 212 -6.80 -6.68 -5.70
N THR A 213 -7.81 -5.93 -5.33
CA THR A 213 -8.84 -5.46 -6.26
C THR A 213 -8.39 -4.22 -7.01
N HIS A 214 -8.89 -4.05 -8.21
CA HIS A 214 -8.51 -2.98 -9.11
C HIS A 214 -9.62 -2.73 -10.16
N ARG A 215 -9.54 -1.64 -10.91
CA ARG A 215 -10.55 -1.16 -11.85
C ARG A 215 -11.08 -2.16 -12.89
N MET A 216 -10.36 -3.25 -13.13
CA MET A 216 -10.76 -4.28 -14.09
C MET A 216 -11.64 -5.38 -13.45
N LEU A 217 -11.98 -5.24 -12.18
CA LEU A 217 -12.82 -6.19 -11.44
C LEU A 217 -14.13 -5.52 -11.05
N THR A 218 -15.21 -6.12 -11.50
CA THR A 218 -16.58 -5.75 -11.12
C THR A 218 -17.07 -6.59 -9.94
N ALA A 219 -18.20 -6.23 -9.36
CA ALA A 219 -18.85 -7.03 -8.33
C ALA A 219 -19.16 -8.46 -8.83
N ALA A 220 -19.58 -8.61 -10.09
CA ALA A 220 -19.87 -9.92 -10.70
C ALA A 220 -18.59 -10.77 -10.83
N ASP A 221 -17.46 -10.17 -11.19
CA ASP A 221 -16.17 -10.88 -11.23
C ASP A 221 -15.76 -11.38 -9.84
N ILE A 222 -16.07 -10.63 -8.78
CA ILE A 222 -15.81 -11.05 -7.40
C ILE A 222 -16.69 -12.24 -7.01
N ASP A 223 -17.97 -12.24 -7.36
CA ASP A 223 -18.89 -13.36 -7.09
C ASP A 223 -18.44 -14.64 -7.83
N GLU A 224 -18.01 -14.49 -9.08
CA GLU A 224 -17.43 -15.59 -9.84
C GLU A 224 -16.13 -16.09 -9.22
N ALA A 225 -15.23 -15.19 -8.80
CA ALA A 225 -13.99 -15.55 -8.15
C ALA A 225 -14.23 -16.33 -6.83
N LEU A 226 -15.20 -15.91 -6.03
CA LEU A 226 -15.60 -16.61 -4.79
C LEU A 226 -16.07 -18.04 -5.10
N THR A 227 -16.92 -18.21 -6.10
CA THR A 227 -17.40 -19.53 -6.53
C THR A 227 -16.25 -20.44 -6.96
N ARG A 228 -15.30 -19.91 -7.73
CA ARG A 228 -14.13 -20.65 -8.20
C ARG A 228 -13.14 -20.97 -7.06
N ILE A 229 -12.99 -20.09 -6.09
CA ILE A 229 -12.15 -20.32 -4.89
C ILE A 229 -12.77 -21.42 -4.04
N GLU A 230 -14.09 -21.42 -3.87
CA GLU A 230 -14.80 -22.48 -3.12
C GLU A 230 -14.59 -23.86 -3.74
N GLY A 231 -14.68 -23.98 -5.05
CA GLY A 231 -14.36 -25.20 -5.80
C GLY A 231 -12.88 -25.62 -5.77
N SER A 232 -12.02 -24.80 -5.19
CA SER A 232 -10.56 -25.02 -5.10
C SER A 232 -10.09 -25.55 -3.74
N LYS A 233 -11.01 -25.80 -2.80
CA LYS A 233 -10.71 -26.31 -1.45
C LYS A 233 -10.48 -27.80 -1.41
#